data_1a23134089b9bcc6d6173b63c5508d94
#
_entry.id   1a23134089b9bcc6d6173b63c5508d94
#
_cell.length_a   1.000
_cell.length_b   1.000
_cell.length_c   1.000
_cell.angle_alpha   90.00
_cell.angle_beta   90.00
_cell.angle_gamma   90.00
#
_symmetry.space_group_name_H-M   'P 1'
#
loop_
_entity.id
_entity.type
_entity.pdbx_description
1 polymer ?
#
loop_
_entity_poly.entity_id
_entity_poly.type
_entity_poly.pdbx_seq_one_letter_code
_entity_poly.pdbx_strand_id
1 'polypeptide(L)'
;MCIRDRARLLGTDARLIDKDAPNNPDGKLNKVAENVWKEYEKGNADGHIGCQLIFSDIGTPGPDKDFTIYDYLKETLIQYGIPAGEIAFIHDAKTDAQRDALFKEMRTGKKKVLIGSTDKCGTGVNVQTHLVAMHHVDCPWKPSSIEQREGRGIRQGNENEEVAIYRYVTKGTFDAYNCCLLYTSYRNRCLAYNKRRVRRPNDRAYAAIR
;
A
#
# COMPACT_ATOMS: atom_id res chain seq x y z
N MET A 1 -22.12 -0.12 12.73
CA MET A 1 -20.64 -0.22 12.70
C MET A 1 -20.13 -0.44 14.11
N CYS A 2 -19.24 -1.41 14.31
CA CYS A 2 -18.71 -1.79 15.64
C CYS A 2 -17.67 -0.76 16.12
N ILE A 3 -17.48 -0.64 17.44
CA ILE A 3 -16.53 0.32 18.04
C ILE A 3 -15.10 0.09 17.51
N ARG A 4 -14.71 -1.17 17.32
CA ARG A 4 -13.39 -1.53 16.78
C ARG A 4 -13.20 -1.07 15.33
N ASP A 5 -14.26 -1.15 14.52
CA ASP A 5 -14.20 -0.69 13.12
C ASP A 5 -14.04 0.83 13.08
N ARG A 6 -14.79 1.56 13.93
CA ARG A 6 -14.62 3.02 14.05
C ARG A 6 -13.23 3.42 14.50
N ALA A 7 -12.68 2.73 15.51
CA ALA A 7 -11.34 2.98 15.99
C ALA A 7 -10.27 2.74 14.91
N ARG A 8 -10.46 1.72 14.05
CA ARG A 8 -9.59 1.44 12.92
C ARG A 8 -9.66 2.52 11.84
N LEU A 9 -10.86 2.98 11.51
CA LEU A 9 -11.07 4.08 10.56
C LEU A 9 -10.43 5.36 11.06
N LEU A 10 -10.69 5.76 12.32
CA LEU A 10 -10.08 6.94 12.96
C LEU A 10 -8.55 6.85 13.01
N GLY A 11 -8.01 5.67 13.30
CA GLY A 11 -6.57 5.42 13.30
C GLY A 11 -5.93 5.53 11.92
N THR A 12 -6.73 5.50 10.86
CA THR A 12 -6.25 5.69 9.49
C THR A 12 -6.44 7.12 9.03
N ASP A 13 -7.67 7.62 9.07
CA ASP A 13 -8.01 9.01 8.74
C ASP A 13 -9.39 9.36 9.32
N ALA A 14 -9.50 10.51 10.00
CA ALA A 14 -10.75 10.95 10.61
C ALA A 14 -11.86 11.19 9.57
N ARG A 15 -11.49 11.60 8.34
CA ARG A 15 -12.43 11.87 7.23
C ARG A 15 -13.18 10.62 6.75
N LEU A 16 -12.74 9.43 7.13
CA LEU A 16 -13.49 8.18 6.90
C LEU A 16 -14.77 8.06 7.76
N ILE A 17 -14.87 8.87 8.81
CA ILE A 17 -16.04 8.91 9.71
C ILE A 17 -16.76 10.24 9.61
N ASP A 18 -16.00 11.31 9.60
CA ASP A 18 -16.49 12.69 9.51
C ASP A 18 -15.79 13.38 8.31
N LYS A 19 -16.53 13.54 7.22
CA LYS A 19 -16.01 14.13 5.99
C LYS A 19 -15.51 15.57 6.17
N ASP A 20 -16.06 16.28 7.15
CA ASP A 20 -15.72 17.67 7.43
C ASP A 20 -14.50 17.79 8.37
N ALA A 21 -13.95 16.66 8.82
CA ALA A 21 -12.72 16.65 9.61
C ALA A 21 -11.55 17.27 8.82
N PRO A 22 -10.72 18.12 9.44
CA PRO A 22 -9.61 18.75 8.75
C PRO A 22 -8.55 17.73 8.34
N ASN A 23 -7.93 17.97 7.19
CA ASN A 23 -6.76 17.20 6.78
C ASN A 23 -5.61 17.44 7.76
N ASN A 24 -5.04 16.37 8.29
CA ASN A 24 -3.84 16.45 9.12
C ASN A 24 -2.60 16.36 8.22
N PRO A 25 -1.79 17.43 8.07
CA PRO A 25 -0.58 17.41 7.23
C PRO A 25 0.42 16.30 7.61
N ASP A 26 0.51 15.98 8.90
CA ASP A 26 1.33 14.89 9.42
C ASP A 26 0.58 13.56 9.46
N GLY A 27 -0.61 13.50 8.89
CA GLY A 27 -1.48 12.34 8.88
C GLY A 27 -0.90 11.16 8.09
N LYS A 28 -1.39 9.97 8.40
CA LYS A 28 -0.93 8.72 7.80
C LYS A 28 -0.97 8.77 6.26
N LEU A 29 -2.07 9.25 5.66
CA LEU A 29 -2.23 9.26 4.21
C LEU A 29 -1.23 10.20 3.53
N ASN A 30 -0.92 11.34 4.14
CA ASN A 30 0.10 12.26 3.63
C ASN A 30 1.50 11.62 3.66
N LYS A 31 1.82 10.87 4.73
CA LYS A 31 3.09 10.14 4.81
C LYS A 31 3.17 8.98 3.80
N VAL A 32 2.02 8.34 3.51
CA VAL A 32 1.96 7.35 2.41
C VAL A 32 2.29 8.02 1.09
N ALA A 33 1.61 9.13 0.75
CA ALA A 33 1.82 9.84 -0.51
C ALA A 33 3.27 10.35 -0.65
N GLU A 34 3.85 10.91 0.42
CA GLU A 34 5.25 11.36 0.45
C GLU A 34 6.23 10.22 0.15
N ASN A 35 6.05 9.05 0.79
CA ASN A 35 6.94 7.92 0.57
C ASN A 35 6.74 7.27 -0.81
N VAL A 36 5.50 7.21 -1.31
CA VAL A 36 5.22 6.74 -2.67
C VAL A 36 5.91 7.64 -3.69
N TRP A 37 5.84 8.97 -3.51
CA TRP A 37 6.50 9.91 -4.39
C TRP A 37 8.04 9.76 -4.36
N LYS A 38 8.64 9.62 -3.17
CA LYS A 38 10.09 9.39 -3.04
C LYS A 38 10.56 8.12 -3.73
N GLU A 39 9.82 7.02 -3.56
CA GLU A 39 10.15 5.76 -4.23
C GLU A 39 9.83 5.82 -5.74
N TYR A 40 8.84 6.64 -6.15
CA TYR A 40 8.57 6.88 -7.56
C TYR A 40 9.73 7.61 -8.24
N GLU A 41 10.23 8.71 -7.66
CA GLU A 41 11.38 9.44 -8.20
C GLU A 41 12.62 8.56 -8.26
N LYS A 42 12.95 7.88 -7.16
CA LYS A 42 14.10 6.99 -7.08
C LYS A 42 14.00 5.81 -8.04
N GLY A 43 12.84 5.16 -8.11
CA GLY A 43 12.64 3.95 -8.90
C GLY A 43 12.49 4.21 -10.41
N ASN A 44 12.29 5.48 -10.81
CA ASN A 44 12.15 5.86 -12.21
C ASN A 44 13.28 6.84 -12.66
N ALA A 45 14.34 6.98 -11.86
CA ALA A 45 15.52 7.72 -12.26
C ALA A 45 16.27 6.97 -13.39
N ASP A 46 16.99 7.74 -14.20
CA ASP A 46 17.90 7.21 -15.24
C ASP A 46 17.25 6.25 -16.26
N GLY A 47 15.93 6.39 -16.47
CA GLY A 47 15.18 5.56 -17.42
C GLY A 47 14.78 4.19 -16.88
N HIS A 48 15.00 3.92 -15.61
CA HIS A 48 14.48 2.71 -14.94
C HIS A 48 12.96 2.72 -14.85
N ILE A 49 12.37 1.54 -14.77
CA ILE A 49 10.93 1.35 -14.56
C ILE A 49 10.73 0.85 -13.14
N GLY A 50 10.19 1.70 -12.26
CA GLY A 50 9.86 1.34 -10.89
C GLY A 50 8.36 1.33 -10.67
N CYS A 51 7.80 0.18 -10.27
CA CYS A 51 6.39 0.02 -9.94
C CYS A 51 6.18 -0.10 -8.43
N GLN A 52 5.03 0.34 -7.96
CA GLN A 52 4.69 0.30 -6.54
C GLN A 52 3.28 -0.26 -6.31
N LEU A 53 3.10 -0.97 -5.20
CA LEU A 53 1.80 -1.48 -4.75
C LEU A 53 1.38 -0.80 -3.46
N ILE A 54 0.16 -0.27 -3.43
CA ILE A 54 -0.45 0.33 -2.24
C ILE A 54 -1.64 -0.53 -1.82
N PHE A 55 -1.58 -1.10 -0.62
CA PHE A 55 -2.63 -1.93 -0.06
C PHE A 55 -3.46 -1.16 0.96
N SER A 56 -4.77 -1.09 0.71
CA SER A 56 -5.76 -0.60 1.68
C SER A 56 -7.05 -1.42 1.57
N ASP A 57 -7.44 -2.07 2.67
CA ASP A 57 -8.71 -2.80 2.76
C ASP A 57 -9.85 -1.91 3.28
N ILE A 58 -9.50 -0.69 3.71
CA ILE A 58 -10.45 0.33 4.18
C ILE A 58 -10.45 1.53 3.25
N GLY A 59 -11.54 2.33 3.32
CA GLY A 59 -11.69 3.51 2.45
C GLY A 59 -11.65 3.18 0.95
N THR A 60 -12.14 1.99 0.58
CA THR A 60 -12.23 1.55 -0.82
C THR A 60 -13.26 2.35 -1.59
N PRO A 61 -13.10 2.53 -2.91
CA PRO A 61 -14.07 3.22 -3.76
C PRO A 61 -15.48 2.63 -3.66
N GLY A 62 -16.50 3.47 -3.72
CA GLY A 62 -17.91 3.07 -3.71
C GLY A 62 -18.81 4.23 -4.11
N PRO A 63 -20.03 3.96 -4.67
CA PRO A 63 -20.90 4.98 -5.24
C PRO A 63 -21.42 6.02 -4.22
N ASP A 64 -21.52 5.63 -2.95
CA ASP A 64 -22.14 6.46 -1.89
C ASP A 64 -21.09 7.01 -0.90
N LYS A 65 -19.84 7.13 -1.31
CA LYS A 65 -18.76 7.60 -0.43
C LYS A 65 -18.23 8.95 -0.87
N ASP A 66 -18.43 9.95 -0.02
CA ASP A 66 -17.91 11.31 -0.25
C ASP A 66 -16.37 11.39 -0.11
N PHE A 67 -15.76 10.51 0.69
CA PHE A 67 -14.32 10.42 0.88
C PHE A 67 -13.84 8.97 0.77
N THR A 68 -12.84 8.76 -0.07
CA THR A 68 -12.14 7.47 -0.17
C THR A 68 -10.63 7.66 -0.04
N ILE A 69 -9.95 6.69 0.55
CA ILE A 69 -8.47 6.69 0.62
C ILE A 69 -7.87 6.66 -0.77
N TYR A 70 -8.50 5.93 -1.69
CA TYR A 70 -8.01 5.73 -3.05
C TYR A 70 -8.00 7.03 -3.84
N ASP A 71 -9.11 7.77 -3.82
CA ASP A 71 -9.23 9.04 -4.53
C ASP A 71 -8.30 10.09 -3.92
N TYR A 72 -8.26 10.17 -2.59
CA TYR A 72 -7.37 11.08 -1.89
C TYR A 72 -5.89 10.83 -2.22
N LEU A 73 -5.45 9.58 -2.16
CA LEU A 73 -4.06 9.24 -2.52
C LEU A 73 -3.77 9.55 -3.98
N LYS A 74 -4.69 9.23 -4.90
CA LYS A 74 -4.51 9.53 -6.33
C LYS A 74 -4.36 11.04 -6.56
N GLU A 75 -5.26 11.85 -6.00
CA GLU A 75 -5.20 13.31 -6.12
C GLU A 75 -3.90 13.88 -5.54
N THR A 76 -3.52 13.44 -4.36
CA THR A 76 -2.28 13.88 -3.70
C THR A 76 -1.04 13.48 -4.52
N LEU A 77 -1.00 12.27 -5.07
CA LEU A 77 0.11 11.82 -5.90
C LEU A 77 0.21 12.60 -7.21
N ILE A 78 -0.91 12.98 -7.80
CA ILE A 78 -0.95 13.87 -8.97
C ILE A 78 -0.41 15.25 -8.61
N GLN A 79 -0.75 15.79 -7.44
CA GLN A 79 -0.21 17.06 -6.94
C GLN A 79 1.30 17.00 -6.73
N TYR A 80 1.85 15.84 -6.33
CA TYR A 80 3.31 15.62 -6.26
C TYR A 80 3.98 15.46 -7.63
N GLY A 81 3.21 15.38 -8.72
CA GLY A 81 3.74 15.33 -10.08
C GLY A 81 3.71 13.94 -10.75
N ILE A 82 3.10 12.94 -10.14
CA ILE A 82 2.91 11.64 -10.79
C ILE A 82 1.78 11.74 -11.80
N PRO A 83 1.99 11.41 -13.08
CA PRO A 83 0.95 11.47 -14.10
C PRO A 83 -0.27 10.61 -13.73
N ALA A 84 -1.48 11.17 -13.86
CA ALA A 84 -2.72 10.45 -13.57
C ALA A 84 -2.84 9.13 -14.36
N GLY A 85 -2.29 9.10 -15.57
CA GLY A 85 -2.25 7.93 -16.42
C GLY A 85 -1.39 6.78 -15.88
N GLU A 86 -0.45 7.04 -14.96
CA GLU A 86 0.43 6.03 -14.37
C GLU A 86 -0.11 5.45 -13.04
N ILE A 87 -1.19 6.03 -12.52
CA ILE A 87 -1.87 5.55 -11.31
C ILE A 87 -3.10 4.73 -11.72
N ALA A 88 -3.30 3.59 -11.08
CA ALA A 88 -4.44 2.72 -11.35
C ALA A 88 -5.06 2.17 -10.06
N PHE A 89 -6.36 1.90 -10.10
CA PHE A 89 -7.08 1.17 -9.07
C PHE A 89 -7.41 -0.23 -9.55
N ILE A 90 -7.13 -1.24 -8.74
CA ILE A 90 -7.53 -2.62 -9.06
C ILE A 90 -9.05 -2.76 -9.16
N HIS A 91 -9.79 -1.86 -8.50
CA HIS A 91 -11.25 -1.87 -8.47
C HIS A 91 -11.88 -1.47 -9.82
N ASP A 92 -11.13 -0.78 -10.68
CA ASP A 92 -11.59 -0.41 -12.02
C ASP A 92 -11.60 -1.61 -12.97
N ALA A 93 -10.75 -2.61 -12.70
CA ALA A 93 -10.71 -3.86 -13.44
C ALA A 93 -11.76 -4.85 -12.90
N LYS A 94 -12.94 -4.86 -13.53
CA LYS A 94 -14.10 -5.67 -13.11
C LYS A 94 -14.00 -7.13 -13.56
N THR A 95 -13.33 -7.39 -14.69
CA THR A 95 -13.16 -8.73 -15.26
C THR A 95 -11.71 -9.21 -15.15
N ASP A 96 -11.50 -10.52 -15.21
CA ASP A 96 -10.16 -11.10 -15.16
C ASP A 96 -9.29 -10.63 -16.34
N ALA A 97 -9.88 -10.51 -17.54
CA ALA A 97 -9.20 -9.97 -18.70
C ALA A 97 -8.73 -8.52 -18.51
N GLN A 98 -9.53 -7.67 -17.86
CA GLN A 98 -9.14 -6.30 -17.51
C GLN A 98 -8.03 -6.27 -16.47
N ARG A 99 -8.04 -7.19 -15.48
CA ARG A 99 -6.95 -7.33 -14.51
C ARG A 99 -5.65 -7.76 -15.16
N ASP A 100 -5.70 -8.74 -16.05
CA ASP A 100 -4.52 -9.19 -16.80
C ASP A 100 -3.93 -8.08 -17.68
N ALA A 101 -4.78 -7.29 -18.33
CA ALA A 101 -4.37 -6.11 -19.08
C ALA A 101 -3.69 -5.07 -18.18
N LEU A 102 -4.28 -4.77 -17.02
CA LEU A 102 -3.71 -3.86 -16.03
C LEU A 102 -2.34 -4.34 -15.52
N PHE A 103 -2.21 -5.63 -15.21
CA PHE A 103 -0.93 -6.18 -14.77
C PHE A 103 0.13 -6.19 -15.89
N LYS A 104 -0.30 -6.35 -17.14
CA LYS A 104 0.58 -6.18 -18.30
C LYS A 104 1.07 -4.72 -18.40
N GLU A 105 0.19 -3.75 -18.21
CA GLU A 105 0.56 -2.33 -18.18
C GLU A 105 1.54 -1.99 -17.03
N MET A 106 1.41 -2.63 -15.88
CA MET A 106 2.38 -2.53 -14.78
C MET A 106 3.75 -3.10 -15.18
N ARG A 107 3.78 -4.30 -15.80
CA ARG A 107 5.05 -4.92 -16.25
C ARG A 107 5.76 -4.14 -17.35
N THR A 108 5.01 -3.40 -18.15
CA THR A 108 5.59 -2.56 -19.23
C THR A 108 5.93 -1.14 -18.76
N GLY A 109 5.69 -0.82 -17.49
CA GLY A 109 5.94 0.51 -16.92
C GLY A 109 4.96 1.60 -17.35
N LYS A 110 3.88 1.25 -18.07
CA LYS A 110 2.82 2.19 -18.44
C LYS A 110 2.01 2.62 -17.21
N LYS A 111 1.82 1.71 -16.27
CA LYS A 111 1.29 1.98 -14.94
C LYS A 111 2.38 1.75 -13.91
N LYS A 112 2.57 2.68 -13.00
CA LYS A 112 3.65 2.64 -12.01
C LYS A 112 3.16 2.54 -10.56
N VAL A 113 1.94 3.00 -10.30
CA VAL A 113 1.32 2.94 -8.96
C VAL A 113 -0.01 2.21 -9.06
N LEU A 114 -0.12 1.08 -8.36
CA LEU A 114 -1.37 0.32 -8.26
C LEU A 114 -1.89 0.38 -6.82
N ILE A 115 -3.12 0.87 -6.65
CA ILE A 115 -3.82 0.91 -5.38
C ILE A 115 -4.89 -0.19 -5.36
N GLY A 116 -4.85 -1.03 -4.32
CA GLY A 116 -5.78 -2.15 -4.24
C GLY A 116 -6.01 -2.71 -2.85
N SER A 117 -7.06 -3.52 -2.70
CA SER A 117 -7.33 -4.29 -1.49
C SER A 117 -6.62 -5.65 -1.52
N THR A 118 -6.44 -6.25 -0.34
CA THR A 118 -5.84 -7.58 -0.20
C THR A 118 -6.54 -8.62 -1.06
N ASP A 119 -7.87 -8.65 -1.03
CA ASP A 119 -8.67 -9.64 -1.75
C ASP A 119 -8.54 -9.49 -3.27
N LYS A 120 -8.64 -8.27 -3.78
CA LYS A 120 -8.56 -8.01 -5.23
C LYS A 120 -7.15 -8.12 -5.80
N CYS A 121 -6.15 -7.74 -5.03
CA CYS A 121 -4.74 -7.98 -5.36
C CYS A 121 -4.26 -9.39 -4.96
N GLY A 122 -5.13 -10.19 -4.31
CA GLY A 122 -4.78 -11.51 -3.77
C GLY A 122 -4.71 -12.64 -4.78
N THR A 123 -5.35 -12.52 -5.95
CA THR A 123 -5.37 -13.57 -6.98
C THR A 123 -4.69 -13.10 -8.25
N GLY A 124 -3.68 -13.85 -8.71
CA GLY A 124 -3.10 -13.68 -10.06
C GLY A 124 -2.20 -12.47 -10.29
N VAL A 125 -1.96 -11.61 -9.27
CA VAL A 125 -1.10 -10.43 -9.44
C VAL A 125 0.33 -10.86 -9.76
N ASN A 126 0.76 -10.58 -10.98
CA ASN A 126 2.11 -10.84 -11.48
C ASN A 126 2.73 -9.51 -11.92
N VAL A 127 3.09 -8.67 -10.94
CA VAL A 127 3.66 -7.31 -11.16
C VAL A 127 5.05 -7.16 -10.54
N GLN A 128 5.66 -8.27 -10.11
CA GLN A 128 6.92 -8.23 -9.39
C GLN A 128 8.12 -7.77 -10.21
N THR A 129 8.05 -7.83 -11.55
CA THR A 129 9.21 -7.61 -12.44
C THR A 129 9.94 -6.30 -12.13
N HIS A 130 9.22 -5.22 -11.99
CA HIS A 130 9.77 -3.89 -11.72
C HIS A 130 9.35 -3.32 -10.36
N LEU A 131 8.94 -4.18 -9.42
CA LEU A 131 8.46 -3.73 -8.13
C LEU A 131 9.60 -3.16 -7.27
N VAL A 132 9.51 -1.89 -6.91
CA VAL A 132 10.47 -1.19 -6.03
C VAL A 132 9.96 -1.00 -4.61
N ALA A 133 8.63 -0.85 -4.43
CA ALA A 133 8.06 -0.66 -3.10
C ALA A 133 6.65 -1.21 -2.93
N MET A 134 6.33 -1.56 -1.67
CA MET A 134 5.01 -1.97 -1.22
C MET A 134 4.61 -1.13 0.00
N HIS A 135 3.39 -0.61 -0.01
CA HIS A 135 2.87 0.26 1.04
C HIS A 135 1.62 -0.37 1.66
N HIS A 136 1.68 -0.69 2.95
CA HIS A 136 0.54 -1.19 3.73
C HIS A 136 -0.08 -0.04 4.50
N VAL A 137 -1.13 0.58 3.94
CA VAL A 137 -1.81 1.74 4.54
C VAL A 137 -2.55 1.34 5.80
N ASP A 138 -3.15 0.15 5.79
CA ASP A 138 -3.86 -0.42 6.93
C ASP A 138 -3.23 -1.73 7.40
N CYS A 139 -3.45 -2.04 8.66
CA CYS A 139 -3.07 -3.31 9.24
C CYS A 139 -4.22 -4.32 9.07
N PRO A 140 -4.02 -5.44 8.36
CA PRO A 140 -5.05 -6.46 8.21
C PRO A 140 -5.32 -7.17 9.53
N TRP A 141 -6.46 -7.86 9.64
CA TRP A 141 -6.83 -8.60 10.86
C TRP A 141 -6.05 -9.90 11.05
N LYS A 142 -5.54 -10.49 9.97
CA LYS A 142 -4.90 -11.80 9.99
C LYS A 142 -3.44 -11.72 9.57
N PRO A 143 -2.52 -12.41 10.25
CA PRO A 143 -1.11 -12.48 9.81
C PRO A 143 -0.96 -13.05 8.40
N SER A 144 -1.79 -14.01 8.01
CA SER A 144 -1.81 -14.60 6.66
C SER A 144 -2.07 -13.56 5.55
N SER A 145 -2.82 -12.50 5.85
CA SER A 145 -3.06 -11.42 4.87
C SER A 145 -1.79 -10.61 4.60
N ILE A 146 -0.91 -10.45 5.61
CA ILE A 146 0.40 -9.82 5.41
C ILE A 146 1.28 -10.72 4.54
N GLU A 147 1.33 -12.02 4.85
CA GLU A 147 2.06 -13.01 4.05
C GLU A 147 1.55 -13.04 2.61
N GLN A 148 0.24 -12.95 2.42
CA GLN A 148 -0.39 -12.89 1.12
C GLN A 148 -0.01 -11.63 0.35
N ARG A 149 -0.07 -10.44 0.98
CA ARG A 149 0.34 -9.17 0.36
C ARG A 149 1.82 -9.22 -0.03
N GLU A 150 2.71 -9.54 0.89
CA GLU A 150 4.17 -9.53 0.68
C GLU A 150 4.62 -10.65 -0.27
N GLY A 151 4.03 -11.83 -0.17
CA GLY A 151 4.29 -12.94 -1.07
C GLY A 151 3.91 -12.69 -2.54
N ARG A 152 3.20 -11.59 -2.85
CA ARG A 152 2.93 -11.15 -4.22
C ARG A 152 4.04 -10.32 -4.80
N GLY A 153 4.68 -9.50 -3.97
CA GLY A 153 5.76 -8.63 -4.43
C GLY A 153 7.15 -9.26 -4.29
N ILE A 154 7.35 -10.09 -3.25
CA ILE A 154 8.64 -10.72 -2.97
C ILE A 154 8.69 -12.10 -3.65
N ARG A 155 8.79 -12.09 -4.97
CA ARG A 155 8.88 -13.31 -5.79
C ARG A 155 10.13 -13.31 -6.65
N GLN A 156 10.45 -14.50 -7.20
CA GLN A 156 11.47 -14.62 -8.24
C GLN A 156 11.05 -13.84 -9.49
N GLY A 157 12.02 -13.27 -10.20
CA GLY A 157 11.79 -12.52 -11.44
C GLY A 157 11.59 -11.03 -11.23
N ASN A 158 11.91 -10.47 -10.07
CA ASN A 158 12.08 -9.03 -9.90
C ASN A 158 13.48 -8.64 -10.42
N GLU A 159 13.53 -7.65 -11.27
CA GLU A 159 14.79 -7.08 -11.80
C GLU A 159 15.49 -6.20 -10.75
N ASN A 160 14.76 -5.72 -9.75
CA ASN A 160 15.32 -4.97 -8.64
C ASN A 160 15.85 -5.92 -7.56
N GLU A 161 17.06 -5.65 -7.07
CA GLU A 161 17.69 -6.43 -6.00
C GLU A 161 16.95 -6.30 -4.67
N GLU A 162 16.32 -5.16 -4.43
CA GLU A 162 15.65 -4.82 -3.18
C GLU A 162 14.24 -4.29 -3.43
N VAL A 163 13.30 -4.67 -2.56
CA VAL A 163 11.95 -4.11 -2.49
C VAL A 163 11.74 -3.47 -1.14
N ALA A 164 11.39 -2.18 -1.12
CA ALA A 164 11.07 -1.46 0.11
C ALA A 164 9.66 -1.85 0.60
N ILE A 165 9.50 -2.16 1.88
CA ILE A 165 8.19 -2.47 2.48
C ILE A 165 7.88 -1.44 3.56
N TYR A 166 6.88 -0.62 3.31
CA TYR A 166 6.38 0.40 4.22
C TYR A 166 5.11 -0.08 4.93
N ARG A 167 5.08 0.06 6.25
CA ARG A 167 3.90 -0.21 7.08
C ARG A 167 3.58 1.03 7.89
N TYR A 168 2.35 1.53 7.74
CA TYR A 168 1.93 2.78 8.34
C TYR A 168 1.01 2.53 9.52
N VAL A 169 1.38 3.08 10.67
CA VAL A 169 0.60 2.99 11.91
C VAL A 169 0.53 4.35 12.60
N THR A 170 -0.62 4.69 13.15
CA THR A 170 -0.78 5.90 13.95
C THR A 170 -0.55 5.58 15.41
N LYS A 171 0.41 6.27 16.06
CA LYS A 171 0.75 6.07 17.46
C LYS A 171 -0.47 6.25 18.38
N GLY A 172 -0.55 5.44 19.44
CA GLY A 172 -1.61 5.56 20.44
C GLY A 172 -2.98 5.09 19.97
N THR A 173 -3.08 4.47 18.80
CA THR A 173 -4.33 3.97 18.26
C THR A 173 -4.38 2.44 18.26
N PHE A 174 -5.60 1.92 18.08
CA PHE A 174 -5.82 0.48 17.92
C PHE A 174 -5.05 -0.11 16.72
N ASP A 175 -4.80 0.68 15.71
CA ASP A 175 -4.02 0.31 14.53
C ASP A 175 -2.57 -0.07 14.90
N ALA A 176 -1.93 0.73 15.76
CA ALA A 176 -0.59 0.44 16.27
C ALA A 176 -0.54 -0.85 17.10
N TYR A 177 -1.54 -1.05 17.97
CA TYR A 177 -1.65 -2.26 18.77
C TYR A 177 -1.83 -3.51 17.89
N ASN A 178 -2.78 -3.47 16.95
CA ASN A 178 -3.05 -4.58 16.06
C ASN A 178 -1.84 -4.91 15.17
N CYS A 179 -1.19 -3.90 14.62
CA CYS A 179 0.01 -4.08 13.81
C CYS A 179 1.16 -4.70 14.61
N CYS A 180 1.36 -4.27 15.86
CA CYS A 180 2.38 -4.83 16.74
C CYS A 180 2.16 -6.33 17.00
N LEU A 181 0.93 -6.73 17.33
CA LEU A 181 0.57 -8.14 17.56
C LEU A 181 0.79 -9.00 16.32
N LEU A 182 0.32 -8.54 15.18
CA LEU A 182 0.46 -9.25 13.91
C LEU A 182 1.92 -9.37 13.49
N TYR A 183 2.70 -8.32 13.67
CA TYR A 183 4.11 -8.32 13.30
C TYR A 183 4.94 -9.26 14.18
N THR A 184 4.68 -9.31 15.47
CA THR A 184 5.36 -10.26 16.38
C THR A 184 5.06 -11.70 15.95
N SER A 185 3.80 -12.00 15.65
CA SER A 185 3.37 -13.30 15.17
C SER A 185 3.97 -13.67 13.80
N TYR A 186 4.09 -12.71 12.90
CA TYR A 186 4.68 -12.87 11.56
C TYR A 186 6.21 -13.05 11.62
N ARG A 187 6.91 -12.23 12.41
CA ARG A 187 8.37 -12.31 12.59
C ARG A 187 8.82 -13.69 13.09
N ASN A 188 8.09 -14.26 14.02
CA ASN A 188 8.42 -15.59 14.57
C ASN A 188 8.29 -16.70 13.52
N ARG A 189 7.44 -16.52 12.49
CA ARG A 189 7.35 -17.46 11.35
C ARG A 189 8.37 -17.19 10.26
N CYS A 190 8.68 -15.94 9.98
CA CYS A 190 9.63 -15.57 8.92
C CYS A 190 11.08 -15.87 9.23
N LEU A 191 11.47 -16.00 10.51
CA LEU A 191 12.82 -16.44 10.88
C LEU A 191 13.15 -17.84 10.36
N ALA A 192 12.12 -18.65 10.05
CA ALA A 192 12.28 -20.00 9.50
C ALA A 192 12.43 -20.03 7.96
N TYR A 193 12.17 -18.94 7.21
CA TYR A 193 12.00 -19.03 5.75
C TYR A 193 12.82 -18.05 4.90
N ASN A 194 13.68 -17.16 5.43
CA ASN A 194 14.17 -16.07 4.58
C ASN A 194 15.69 -15.83 4.58
N LYS A 195 16.31 -16.18 3.44
CA LYS A 195 17.62 -15.67 2.98
C LYS A 195 17.48 -14.72 1.77
N ARG A 196 16.44 -13.92 1.64
CA ARG A 196 16.35 -12.92 0.58
C ARG A 196 16.49 -11.52 1.16
N ARG A 197 17.32 -10.70 0.51
CA ARG A 197 17.51 -9.29 0.90
C ARG A 197 16.21 -8.51 0.67
N VAL A 198 15.41 -8.43 1.72
CA VAL A 198 14.36 -7.41 1.81
C VAL A 198 15.02 -6.21 2.46
N ARG A 199 15.17 -5.11 1.73
CA ARG A 199 15.56 -3.83 2.34
C ARG A 199 14.44 -3.43 3.28
N ARG A 200 14.63 -3.70 4.55
CA ARG A 200 13.84 -3.07 5.60
C ARG A 200 14.46 -1.70 5.80
N PRO A 201 13.80 -0.60 5.43
CA PRO A 201 14.25 0.68 5.91
C PRO A 201 14.36 0.50 7.42
N ASN A 202 15.54 0.74 7.98
CA ASN A 202 15.95 0.51 9.39
C ASN A 202 14.78 0.17 10.30
N ASP A 203 14.91 -0.75 11.26
CA ASP A 203 13.87 -1.16 12.22
C ASP A 203 13.16 0.03 12.94
N ARG A 204 13.53 1.26 12.61
CA ARG A 204 12.94 2.53 13.02
C ARG A 204 11.92 3.13 12.03
N ALA A 205 11.73 2.56 10.84
CA ALA A 205 10.73 3.02 9.88
C ALA A 205 9.32 2.45 10.12
N TYR A 206 8.94 2.29 11.38
CA TYR A 206 7.58 2.64 11.76
C TYR A 206 7.52 4.16 11.61
N ALA A 207 6.91 4.68 10.55
CA ALA A 207 6.49 6.05 10.53
C ALA A 207 5.44 6.20 11.64
N ALA A 208 5.94 6.29 12.88
CA ALA A 208 5.13 6.54 14.04
C ALA A 208 4.70 8.00 13.94
N ILE A 209 3.58 8.21 13.30
CA ILE A 209 2.93 9.49 13.13
C ILE A 209 2.42 9.91 14.51
N ARG A 210 2.90 11.07 14.96
CA ARG A 210 2.45 11.71 16.22
C ARG A 210 1.04 12.20 16.08
#